data_698d82ec130618a73edd803bf7094fae
#
_entry.id   698d82ec130618a73edd803bf7094fae
#
_cell.length_a   1.000
_cell.length_b   1.000
_cell.length_c   1.000
_cell.angle_alpha   90.00
_cell.angle_beta   90.00
_cell.angle_gamma   90.00
#
_symmetry.space_group_name_H-M   'P 1'
#
loop_
_entity.id
_entity.type
_entity.pdbx_description
1 polymer ?
#
loop_
_entity_poly.entity_id
_entity_poly.type
_entity_poly.pdbx_seq_one_letter_code
_entity_poly.pdbx_strand_id
1 'polypeptide(L)'
;ALPIYYSYLLTYKHLSNFIRMKYNSEDVPLVSLTHKFINDFDFYLRVEKRMQASTVLSRMIALKKIIARAINQGTLRRNPFMNYVAEQPLKKYRHLMEGEFQKLLTTPIATKRYYRTRDWFVFSSFTGLSYADMCALSVENLITEQDGSTWIKIPRQKTGTVCSIKLLSIPLMIIEKYRDERKTDKVFNMINLSCICTNLKEVARLCGIERNLT
;
A
#
# COMPACT_ATOMS: atom_id res chain seq x y z
N ALA A 1 -5.80 10.01 7.26
CA ALA A 1 -6.10 9.75 8.70
C ALA A 1 -6.66 8.33 8.94
N LEU A 2 -7.63 7.85 8.14
CA LEU A 2 -8.28 6.54 8.33
C LEU A 2 -7.32 5.34 8.42
N PRO A 3 -6.33 5.14 7.53
CA PRO A 3 -5.44 3.97 7.60
C PRO A 3 -4.61 3.93 8.88
N ILE A 4 -4.20 5.09 9.39
CA ILE A 4 -3.44 5.21 10.65
C ILE A 4 -4.33 4.79 11.83
N TYR A 5 -5.55 5.29 11.88
CA TYR A 5 -6.53 4.93 12.91
C TYR A 5 -6.77 3.41 12.95
N TYR A 6 -7.04 2.79 11.80
CA TYR A 6 -7.22 1.34 11.72
C TYR A 6 -5.99 0.54 12.19
N SER A 7 -4.80 1.03 11.93
CA SER A 7 -3.58 0.39 12.44
C SER A 7 -3.53 0.36 13.97
N TYR A 8 -3.86 1.48 14.62
CA TYR A 8 -3.93 1.54 16.09
C TYR A 8 -5.08 0.69 16.64
N LEU A 9 -6.26 0.74 16.03
CA LEU A 9 -7.41 -0.06 16.44
C LEU A 9 -7.13 -1.56 16.39
N LEU A 10 -6.48 -2.04 15.34
CA LEU A 10 -6.08 -3.44 15.23
C LEU A 10 -5.02 -3.82 16.29
N THR A 11 -4.07 -2.92 16.55
CA THR A 11 -3.07 -3.14 17.60
C THR A 11 -3.74 -3.24 18.98
N TYR A 12 -4.69 -2.35 19.26
CA TYR A 12 -5.50 -2.37 20.48
C TYR A 12 -6.24 -3.70 20.65
N LYS A 13 -6.96 -4.16 19.60
CA LYS A 13 -7.68 -5.44 19.65
C LYS A 13 -6.76 -6.62 19.98
N HIS A 14 -5.57 -6.70 19.38
CA HIS A 14 -4.62 -7.75 19.67
C HIS A 14 -4.04 -7.64 21.07
N LEU A 15 -3.75 -6.43 21.52
CA LEU A 15 -3.24 -6.18 22.87
C LEU A 15 -4.27 -6.56 23.94
N SER A 16 -5.53 -6.16 23.79
CA SER A 16 -6.61 -6.52 24.71
C SER A 16 -6.81 -8.04 24.81
N ASN A 17 -6.81 -8.73 23.65
CA ASN A 17 -6.91 -10.20 23.63
C ASN A 17 -5.71 -10.87 24.31
N PHE A 18 -4.50 -10.35 24.13
CA PHE A 18 -3.30 -10.85 24.79
C PHE A 18 -3.37 -10.65 26.31
N ILE A 19 -3.79 -9.47 26.76
CA ILE A 19 -3.94 -9.16 28.20
C ILE A 19 -4.96 -10.11 28.84
N ARG A 20 -6.13 -10.30 28.22
CA ARG A 20 -7.15 -11.25 28.73
C ARG A 20 -6.62 -12.67 28.81
N MET A 21 -5.96 -13.12 27.75
CA MET A 21 -5.45 -14.49 27.69
C MET A 21 -4.34 -14.74 28.72
N LYS A 22 -3.39 -13.81 28.86
CA LYS A 22 -2.18 -14.02 29.66
C LYS A 22 -2.32 -13.62 31.11
N TYR A 23 -3.06 -12.55 31.37
CA TYR A 23 -3.18 -11.97 32.72
C TYR A 23 -4.57 -12.15 33.34
N ASN A 24 -5.50 -12.75 32.58
CA ASN A 24 -6.91 -12.92 32.99
C ASN A 24 -7.53 -11.60 33.48
N SER A 25 -7.22 -10.50 32.81
CA SER A 25 -7.64 -9.13 33.15
C SER A 25 -8.13 -8.40 31.90
N GLU A 26 -9.03 -7.44 32.10
CA GLU A 26 -9.51 -6.57 31.00
C GLU A 26 -8.43 -5.54 30.58
N ASP A 27 -7.60 -5.09 31.53
CA ASP A 27 -6.56 -4.09 31.30
C ASP A 27 -5.38 -4.28 32.27
N VAL A 28 -4.25 -3.63 31.94
CA VAL A 28 -3.06 -3.58 32.79
C VAL A 28 -2.54 -2.13 32.89
N PRO A 29 -2.11 -1.68 34.09
CA PRO A 29 -1.55 -0.34 34.24
C PRO A 29 -0.30 -0.15 33.37
N LEU A 30 -0.16 1.02 32.73
CA LEU A 30 1.03 1.35 31.92
C LEU A 30 2.33 1.17 32.69
N VAL A 31 2.34 1.47 33.98
CA VAL A 31 3.53 1.36 34.85
C VAL A 31 3.98 -0.08 35.06
N SER A 32 3.11 -1.07 34.85
CA SER A 32 3.42 -2.50 34.97
C SER A 32 4.04 -3.10 33.70
N LEU A 33 4.10 -2.33 32.60
CA LEU A 33 4.68 -2.79 31.35
C LEU A 33 6.19 -2.94 31.47
N THR A 34 6.64 -4.19 31.40
CA THR A 34 8.06 -4.56 31.46
C THR A 34 8.58 -4.94 30.08
N HIS A 35 9.90 -5.07 29.94
CA HIS A 35 10.51 -5.65 28.75
C HIS A 35 9.96 -7.06 28.44
N LYS A 36 9.73 -7.86 29.50
CA LYS A 36 9.10 -9.19 29.37
C LYS A 36 7.72 -9.11 28.74
N PHE A 37 6.88 -8.14 29.12
CA PHE A 37 5.57 -7.94 28.54
C PHE A 37 5.66 -7.68 27.01
N ILE A 38 6.62 -6.87 26.58
CA ILE A 38 6.84 -6.55 25.15
C ILE A 38 7.23 -7.81 24.38
N ASN A 39 8.16 -8.60 24.89
CA ASN A 39 8.59 -9.87 24.25
C ASN A 39 7.45 -10.89 24.22
N ASP A 40 6.69 -11.03 25.30
CA ASP A 40 5.56 -11.94 25.38
C ASP A 40 4.44 -11.54 24.38
N PHE A 41 4.21 -10.25 24.18
CA PHE A 41 3.25 -9.76 23.18
C PHE A 41 3.74 -10.03 21.76
N ASP A 42 5.04 -9.81 21.48
CA ASP A 42 5.63 -10.17 20.17
C ASP A 42 5.49 -11.67 19.89
N PHE A 43 5.83 -12.51 20.88
CA PHE A 43 5.65 -13.97 20.80
C PHE A 43 4.19 -14.36 20.52
N TYR A 44 3.24 -13.77 21.23
CA TYR A 44 1.81 -13.99 21.01
C TYR A 44 1.39 -13.67 19.58
N LEU A 45 1.86 -12.54 19.01
CA LEU A 45 1.54 -12.17 17.64
C LEU A 45 2.11 -13.16 16.62
N ARG A 46 3.33 -13.65 16.86
CA ARG A 46 4.02 -14.60 15.96
C ARG A 46 3.47 -16.01 16.06
N VAL A 47 3.37 -16.52 17.24
CA VAL A 47 3.08 -17.94 17.49
C VAL A 47 1.58 -18.18 17.56
N GLU A 48 0.88 -17.51 18.49
CA GLU A 48 -0.55 -17.72 18.69
C GLU A 48 -1.39 -17.18 17.52
N LYS A 49 -1.04 -16.00 17.00
CA LYS A 49 -1.76 -15.38 15.88
C LYS A 49 -1.15 -15.70 14.51
N ARG A 50 -0.01 -16.39 14.45
CA ARG A 50 0.69 -16.77 13.21
C ARG A 50 0.85 -15.64 12.21
N MET A 51 1.13 -14.43 12.72
CA MET A 51 1.27 -13.24 11.86
C MET A 51 2.60 -13.22 11.12
N GLN A 52 2.57 -12.68 9.91
CA GLN A 52 3.78 -12.39 9.15
C GLN A 52 4.66 -11.34 9.86
N ALA A 53 5.99 -11.46 9.76
CA ALA A 53 6.95 -10.57 10.42
C ALA A 53 6.68 -9.07 10.15
N SER A 54 6.27 -8.70 8.92
CA SER A 54 5.91 -7.32 8.57
C SER A 54 4.67 -6.81 9.32
N THR A 55 3.70 -7.68 9.58
CA THR A 55 2.49 -7.35 10.33
C THR A 55 2.82 -7.18 11.81
N VAL A 56 3.61 -8.11 12.39
CA VAL A 56 4.10 -8.02 13.78
C VAL A 56 4.86 -6.71 13.97
N LEU A 57 5.84 -6.42 13.09
CA LEU A 57 6.61 -5.18 13.13
C LEU A 57 5.69 -3.95 13.14
N SER A 58 4.65 -3.92 12.31
CA SER A 58 3.70 -2.81 12.27
C SER A 58 2.93 -2.64 13.59
N ARG A 59 2.53 -3.74 14.24
CA ARG A 59 1.87 -3.71 15.56
C ARG A 59 2.81 -3.23 16.65
N MET A 60 4.05 -3.73 16.67
CA MET A 60 5.07 -3.32 17.64
C MET A 60 5.46 -1.84 17.49
N ILE A 61 5.57 -1.33 16.26
CA ILE A 61 5.80 0.10 15.99
C ILE A 61 4.64 0.96 16.54
N ALA A 62 3.39 0.54 16.33
CA ALA A 62 2.24 1.27 16.83
C ALA A 62 2.24 1.33 18.38
N LEU A 63 2.49 0.21 19.04
CA LEU A 63 2.61 0.16 20.51
C LEU A 63 3.78 1.00 21.01
N LYS A 64 4.95 0.89 20.37
CA LYS A 64 6.15 1.69 20.72
C LYS A 64 5.89 3.19 20.67
N LYS A 65 5.10 3.67 19.66
CA LYS A 65 4.73 5.10 19.58
C LYS A 65 3.83 5.53 20.73
N ILE A 66 2.90 4.69 21.19
CA ILE A 66 2.04 4.98 22.35
C ILE A 66 2.91 5.07 23.62
N ILE A 67 3.78 4.10 23.82
CA ILE A 67 4.71 4.09 24.98
C ILE A 67 5.64 5.30 24.96
N ALA A 68 6.20 5.66 23.81
CA ALA A 68 7.04 6.85 23.69
C ALA A 68 6.28 8.14 24.05
N ARG A 69 5.01 8.24 23.66
CA ARG A 69 4.16 9.36 24.05
C ARG A 69 3.92 9.39 25.58
N ALA A 70 3.64 8.24 26.21
CA ALA A 70 3.47 8.15 27.66
C ALA A 70 4.74 8.54 28.43
N ILE A 71 5.93 8.20 27.92
CA ILE A 71 7.22 8.61 28.49
C ILE A 71 7.37 10.13 28.37
N ASN A 72 7.14 10.70 27.18
CA ASN A 72 7.26 12.14 26.94
C ASN A 72 6.28 12.96 27.78
N GLN A 73 5.13 12.40 28.13
CA GLN A 73 4.15 13.02 29.03
C GLN A 73 4.43 12.78 30.53
N GLY A 74 5.52 12.08 30.87
CA GLY A 74 5.89 11.78 32.25
C GLY A 74 5.04 10.69 32.92
N THR A 75 4.07 10.08 32.21
CA THR A 75 3.20 9.03 32.73
C THR A 75 3.97 7.72 32.97
N LEU A 76 5.00 7.45 32.17
CA LEU A 76 5.87 6.30 32.25
C LEU A 76 7.32 6.72 32.38
N ARG A 77 7.99 6.26 33.46
CA ARG A 77 9.40 6.64 33.74
C ARG A 77 10.42 5.73 33.04
N ARG A 78 10.07 4.47 32.78
CA ARG A 78 10.98 3.48 32.16
C ARG A 78 10.46 3.06 30.81
N ASN A 79 11.37 2.92 29.85
CA ASN A 79 11.00 2.47 28.50
C ASN A 79 11.04 0.93 28.42
N PRO A 80 9.90 0.22 28.34
CA PRO A 80 9.88 -1.23 28.24
C PRO A 80 10.42 -1.76 26.91
N PHE A 81 10.59 -0.89 25.90
CA PHE A 81 11.18 -1.22 24.60
C PHE A 81 12.70 -1.03 24.53
N MET A 82 13.38 -0.63 25.63
CA MET A 82 14.80 -0.25 25.59
C MET A 82 15.70 -1.29 24.89
N ASN A 83 15.51 -2.59 25.21
CA ASN A 83 16.30 -3.69 24.66
C ASN A 83 15.51 -4.55 23.66
N TYR A 84 14.34 -4.08 23.20
CA TYR A 84 13.55 -4.81 22.24
C TYR A 84 14.05 -4.56 20.82
N VAL A 85 14.48 -5.64 20.16
CA VAL A 85 14.87 -5.62 18.74
C VAL A 85 13.78 -6.34 17.93
N ALA A 86 13.09 -5.56 17.10
CA ALA A 86 12.10 -6.13 16.20
C ALA A 86 12.79 -6.89 15.06
N GLU A 87 12.31 -8.11 14.79
CA GLU A 87 12.72 -8.84 13.59
C GLU A 87 12.33 -8.07 12.34
N GLN A 88 13.30 -7.82 11.47
CA GLN A 88 13.05 -7.15 10.21
C GLN A 88 12.55 -8.15 9.17
N PRO A 89 11.41 -7.91 8.54
CA PRO A 89 10.94 -8.77 7.47
C PRO A 89 11.92 -8.74 6.30
N LEU A 90 12.18 -9.89 5.71
CA LEU A 90 12.98 -9.97 4.48
C LEU A 90 12.28 -9.15 3.39
N LYS A 91 12.97 -8.14 2.87
CA LYS A 91 12.48 -7.33 1.75
C LYS A 91 12.53 -8.17 0.48
N LYS A 92 11.42 -8.77 0.11
CA LYS A 92 11.25 -9.37 -1.22
C LYS A 92 10.83 -8.27 -2.18
N TYR A 93 11.77 -7.76 -2.97
CA TYR A 93 11.44 -6.84 -4.06
C TYR A 93 10.64 -7.61 -5.12
N ARG A 94 9.42 -7.17 -5.33
CA ARG A 94 8.53 -7.72 -6.37
C ARG A 94 8.49 -6.73 -7.51
N HIS A 95 9.32 -6.91 -8.50
CA HIS A 95 9.28 -6.16 -9.76
C HIS A 95 9.17 -7.15 -10.92
N LEU A 96 8.58 -6.71 -12.00
CA LEU A 96 8.56 -7.46 -13.25
C LEU A 96 9.96 -7.39 -13.88
N MET A 97 10.41 -8.52 -14.39
CA MET A 97 11.58 -8.56 -15.26
C MET A 97 11.19 -7.99 -16.62
N GLU A 98 12.17 -7.50 -17.38
CA GLU A 98 11.93 -6.92 -18.71
C GLU A 98 11.12 -7.85 -19.63
N GLY A 99 11.51 -9.14 -19.71
CA GLY A 99 10.79 -10.11 -20.51
C GLY A 99 9.34 -10.37 -20.04
N GLU A 100 9.07 -10.30 -18.72
CA GLU A 100 7.71 -10.39 -18.17
C GLU A 100 6.88 -9.15 -18.54
N PHE A 101 7.51 -7.97 -18.51
CA PHE A 101 6.85 -6.73 -18.90
C PHE A 101 6.55 -6.69 -20.41
N GLN A 102 7.47 -7.20 -21.25
CA GLN A 102 7.22 -7.36 -22.69
C GLN A 102 6.05 -8.30 -22.97
N LYS A 103 5.96 -9.45 -22.28
CA LYS A 103 4.78 -10.34 -22.37
C LYS A 103 3.49 -9.60 -22.01
N LEU A 104 3.52 -8.78 -20.96
CA LEU A 104 2.36 -8.00 -20.54
C LEU A 104 1.91 -7.01 -21.64
N LEU A 105 2.87 -6.38 -22.35
CA LEU A 105 2.57 -5.43 -23.43
C LEU A 105 2.03 -6.10 -24.69
N THR A 106 2.57 -7.28 -25.03
CA THR A 106 2.35 -7.91 -26.35
C THR A 106 1.26 -8.98 -26.36
N THR A 107 0.93 -9.59 -25.21
CA THR A 107 -0.07 -10.66 -25.15
C THR A 107 -1.47 -10.14 -25.50
N PRO A 108 -2.15 -10.71 -26.50
CA PRO A 108 -3.51 -10.33 -26.84
C PRO A 108 -4.48 -10.77 -25.73
N ILE A 109 -5.28 -9.85 -25.23
CA ILE A 109 -6.31 -10.11 -24.21
C ILE A 109 -7.66 -9.65 -24.75
N ALA A 110 -8.56 -10.58 -25.05
CA ALA A 110 -9.86 -10.26 -25.63
C ALA A 110 -10.87 -9.69 -24.61
N THR A 111 -10.78 -10.10 -23.34
CA THR A 111 -11.75 -9.71 -22.32
C THR A 111 -11.54 -8.25 -21.87
N LYS A 112 -12.57 -7.41 -22.11
CA LYS A 112 -12.53 -5.96 -21.86
C LYS A 112 -12.03 -5.59 -20.45
N ARG A 113 -12.53 -6.25 -19.39
CA ARG A 113 -12.10 -5.97 -18.01
C ARG A 113 -10.61 -6.22 -17.76
N TYR A 114 -10.02 -7.23 -18.42
CA TYR A 114 -8.63 -7.62 -18.23
C TYR A 114 -7.68 -6.72 -19.03
N TYR A 115 -7.97 -6.45 -20.34
CA TYR A 115 -7.09 -5.55 -21.07
C TYR A 115 -7.13 -4.11 -20.53
N ARG A 116 -8.27 -3.61 -20.03
CA ARG A 116 -8.34 -2.31 -19.35
C ARG A 116 -7.49 -2.28 -18.09
N THR A 117 -7.58 -3.34 -17.26
CA THR A 117 -6.78 -3.44 -16.03
C THR A 117 -5.29 -3.51 -16.35
N ARG A 118 -4.90 -4.24 -17.39
CA ARG A 118 -3.53 -4.27 -17.91
C ARG A 118 -3.05 -2.89 -18.31
N ASP A 119 -3.83 -2.18 -19.12
CA ASP A 119 -3.48 -0.86 -19.62
C ASP A 119 -3.32 0.15 -18.47
N TRP A 120 -4.17 0.12 -17.45
CA TRP A 120 -4.02 0.93 -16.24
C TRP A 120 -2.76 0.57 -15.45
N PHE A 121 -2.44 -0.71 -15.34
CA PHE A 121 -1.21 -1.16 -14.68
C PHE A 121 0.04 -0.69 -15.46
N VAL A 122 0.03 -0.82 -16.78
CA VAL A 122 1.11 -0.32 -17.66
C VAL A 122 1.25 1.19 -17.51
N PHE A 123 0.14 1.93 -17.58
CA PHE A 123 0.14 3.37 -17.39
C PHE A 123 0.75 3.77 -16.03
N SER A 124 0.30 3.13 -14.96
CA SER A 124 0.86 3.33 -13.61
C SER A 124 2.35 3.01 -13.55
N SER A 125 2.81 1.96 -14.24
CA SER A 125 4.23 1.57 -14.27
C SER A 125 5.11 2.63 -14.95
N PHE A 126 4.64 3.27 -16.01
CA PHE A 126 5.37 4.33 -16.70
C PHE A 126 5.33 5.68 -15.98
N THR A 127 4.24 5.98 -15.28
CA THR A 127 4.03 7.29 -14.66
C THR A 127 4.36 7.31 -13.16
N GLY A 128 4.44 6.14 -12.52
CA GLY A 128 4.58 6.02 -11.07
C GLY A 128 3.38 6.60 -10.30
N LEU A 129 2.23 6.81 -10.93
CA LEU A 129 1.00 7.23 -10.27
C LEU A 129 0.41 6.06 -9.47
N SER A 130 0.01 6.35 -8.23
CA SER A 130 -0.71 5.38 -7.42
C SER A 130 -2.15 5.22 -7.92
N TYR A 131 -2.84 4.17 -7.47
CA TYR A 131 -4.27 4.00 -7.75
C TYR A 131 -5.10 5.24 -7.37
N ALA A 132 -4.83 5.84 -6.21
CA ALA A 132 -5.54 7.04 -5.76
C ALA A 132 -5.28 8.25 -6.67
N ASP A 133 -4.02 8.42 -7.11
CA ASP A 133 -3.65 9.48 -8.05
C ASP A 133 -4.30 9.26 -9.43
N MET A 134 -4.37 8.00 -9.90
CA MET A 134 -5.05 7.65 -11.15
C MET A 134 -6.57 7.89 -11.10
N CYS A 135 -7.22 7.62 -9.96
CA CYS A 135 -8.63 7.95 -9.75
C CYS A 135 -8.87 9.48 -9.75
N ALA A 136 -7.91 10.26 -9.28
CA ALA A 136 -7.99 11.72 -9.23
C ALA A 136 -7.65 12.38 -10.58
N LEU A 137 -6.90 11.70 -11.44
CA LEU A 137 -6.37 12.23 -12.70
C LEU A 137 -7.50 12.67 -13.63
N SER A 138 -7.55 13.97 -13.93
CA SER A 138 -8.49 14.59 -14.86
C SER A 138 -7.80 15.10 -16.13
N VAL A 139 -8.59 15.42 -17.14
CA VAL A 139 -8.07 15.94 -18.42
C VAL A 139 -7.33 17.26 -18.24
N GLU A 140 -7.77 18.11 -17.31
CA GLU A 140 -7.11 19.39 -16.96
C GLU A 140 -5.68 19.21 -16.41
N ASN A 141 -5.35 18.01 -15.89
CA ASN A 141 -4.00 17.71 -15.42
C ASN A 141 -3.02 17.36 -16.56
N LEU A 142 -3.53 17.23 -17.80
CA LEU A 142 -2.73 16.95 -18.98
C LEU A 142 -2.35 18.29 -19.64
N ILE A 143 -1.08 18.67 -19.54
CA ILE A 143 -0.55 19.92 -20.04
C ILE A 143 0.34 19.64 -21.25
N THR A 144 0.04 20.26 -22.39
CA THR A 144 0.94 20.23 -23.55
C THR A 144 1.84 21.45 -23.52
N GLU A 145 3.14 21.24 -23.47
CA GLU A 145 4.15 22.30 -23.48
C GLU A 145 4.43 22.77 -24.90
N GLN A 146 5.17 23.89 -25.04
CA GLN A 146 5.48 24.51 -26.36
C GLN A 146 6.29 23.60 -27.29
N ASP A 147 7.07 22.67 -26.73
CA ASP A 147 7.84 21.66 -27.47
C ASP A 147 6.99 20.50 -28.00
N GLY A 148 5.66 20.54 -27.78
CA GLY A 148 4.72 19.46 -28.13
C GLY A 148 4.71 18.31 -27.16
N SER A 149 5.52 18.31 -26.09
CA SER A 149 5.50 17.27 -25.09
C SER A 149 4.28 17.42 -24.17
N THR A 150 3.68 16.27 -23.81
CA THR A 150 2.54 16.25 -22.88
C THR A 150 3.02 15.81 -21.50
N TRP A 151 2.56 16.50 -20.47
CA TRP A 151 2.91 16.30 -19.08
C TRP A 151 1.67 16.09 -18.23
N ILE A 152 1.79 15.25 -17.19
CA ILE A 152 0.83 15.21 -16.09
C ILE A 152 1.32 16.14 -15.00
N LYS A 153 0.48 17.11 -14.58
CA LYS A 153 0.73 17.96 -13.40
C LYS A 153 -0.39 17.73 -12.39
N ILE A 154 -0.10 16.98 -11.31
CA ILE A 154 -1.10 16.58 -10.31
C ILE A 154 -0.51 16.58 -8.89
N PRO A 155 -1.25 17.06 -7.87
CA PRO A 155 -0.85 16.85 -6.47
C PRO A 155 -1.07 15.40 -6.05
N ARG A 156 -0.05 14.78 -5.45
CA ARG A 156 -0.15 13.43 -4.90
C ARG A 156 -1.21 13.35 -3.82
N GLN A 157 -2.14 12.42 -3.93
CA GLN A 157 -3.23 12.24 -2.96
C GLN A 157 -2.74 11.94 -1.54
N LYS A 158 -1.57 11.31 -1.39
CA LYS A 158 -1.01 10.94 -0.09
C LYS A 158 -0.30 12.10 0.61
N THR A 159 0.38 12.97 -0.13
CA THR A 159 1.31 13.98 0.45
C THR A 159 0.96 15.41 0.08
N GLY A 160 0.10 15.64 -0.90
CA GLY A 160 -0.20 16.96 -1.46
C GLY A 160 0.93 17.53 -2.35
N THR A 161 2.05 16.84 -2.45
CA THR A 161 3.19 17.30 -3.28
C THR A 161 2.82 17.25 -4.76
N VAL A 162 2.98 18.37 -5.46
CA VAL A 162 2.77 18.42 -6.91
C VAL A 162 3.87 17.64 -7.60
N CYS A 163 3.49 16.75 -8.50
CA CYS A 163 4.42 16.05 -9.38
C CYS A 163 4.16 16.43 -10.85
N SER A 164 5.25 16.56 -11.59
CA SER A 164 5.25 16.78 -13.05
C SER A 164 5.87 15.55 -13.71
N ILE A 165 5.11 14.88 -14.57
CA ILE A 165 5.52 13.62 -15.20
C ILE A 165 5.38 13.78 -16.71
N LYS A 166 6.52 13.70 -17.44
CA LYS A 166 6.50 13.68 -18.91
C LYS A 166 5.91 12.37 -19.40
N LEU A 167 4.92 12.44 -20.26
CA LEU A 167 4.32 11.26 -20.85
C LEU A 167 5.16 10.76 -22.02
N LEU A 168 5.50 9.49 -21.96
CA LEU A 168 6.12 8.75 -23.05
C LEU A 168 5.05 8.25 -24.03
N SER A 169 5.44 7.66 -25.15
CA SER A 169 4.54 7.19 -26.21
C SER A 169 3.47 6.20 -25.71
N ILE A 170 3.85 5.22 -24.91
CA ILE A 170 2.92 4.18 -24.40
C ILE A 170 1.83 4.78 -23.52
N PRO A 171 2.10 5.58 -22.47
CA PRO A 171 1.07 6.29 -21.73
C PRO A 171 0.17 7.17 -22.60
N LEU A 172 0.72 7.88 -23.59
CA LEU A 172 -0.07 8.71 -24.51
C LEU A 172 -1.05 7.85 -25.33
N MET A 173 -0.58 6.73 -25.90
CA MET A 173 -1.44 5.79 -26.62
C MET A 173 -2.57 5.23 -25.73
N ILE A 174 -2.29 4.95 -24.45
CA ILE A 174 -3.31 4.49 -23.52
C ILE A 174 -4.34 5.59 -23.24
N ILE A 175 -3.92 6.84 -23.02
CA ILE A 175 -4.85 7.96 -22.82
C ILE A 175 -5.76 8.14 -24.03
N GLU A 176 -5.20 8.09 -25.24
CA GLU A 176 -5.94 8.26 -26.50
C GLU A 176 -6.94 7.13 -26.70
N LYS A 177 -6.53 5.87 -26.47
CA LYS A 177 -7.39 4.68 -26.56
C LYS A 177 -8.68 4.81 -25.75
N TYR A 178 -8.65 5.49 -24.60
CA TYR A 178 -9.82 5.64 -23.72
C TYR A 178 -10.49 7.00 -23.82
N ARG A 179 -10.11 7.86 -24.78
CA ARG A 179 -10.67 9.21 -24.95
C ARG A 179 -12.19 9.19 -25.07
N ASP A 180 -12.71 8.38 -25.98
CA ASP A 180 -14.15 8.33 -26.30
C ASP A 180 -14.97 7.54 -25.26
N GLU A 181 -14.30 6.77 -24.40
CA GLU A 181 -14.99 6.04 -23.32
C GLU A 181 -15.17 6.88 -22.03
N ARG A 182 -14.67 8.13 -22.00
CA ARG A 182 -14.76 9.00 -20.82
C ARG A 182 -16.19 9.42 -20.59
N LYS A 183 -16.66 9.25 -19.36
CA LYS A 183 -18.02 9.68 -18.91
C LYS A 183 -17.98 10.98 -18.12
N THR A 184 -16.80 11.40 -17.67
CA THR A 184 -16.56 12.57 -16.84
C THR A 184 -15.27 13.26 -17.30
N ASP A 185 -14.82 14.27 -16.56
CA ASP A 185 -13.52 14.92 -16.70
C ASP A 185 -12.31 14.00 -16.42
N LYS A 186 -12.55 12.80 -15.85
CA LYS A 186 -11.48 11.86 -15.52
C LYS A 186 -10.87 11.21 -16.75
N VAL A 187 -9.54 11.06 -16.73
CA VAL A 187 -8.82 10.39 -17.82
C VAL A 187 -9.22 8.92 -17.92
N PHE A 188 -9.43 8.26 -16.78
CA PHE A 188 -9.85 6.87 -16.72
C PHE A 188 -11.09 6.65 -15.86
N ASN A 189 -11.99 5.80 -16.31
CA ASN A 189 -13.12 5.29 -15.51
C ASN A 189 -12.63 4.12 -14.64
N MET A 190 -11.91 4.45 -13.53
CA MET A 190 -11.32 3.46 -12.64
C MET A 190 -12.38 2.65 -11.91
N ILE A 191 -12.13 1.35 -11.72
CA ILE A 191 -12.95 0.45 -10.89
C ILE A 191 -12.31 0.30 -9.51
N ASN A 192 -13.00 -0.32 -8.56
CA ASN A 192 -12.49 -0.56 -7.21
C ASN A 192 -11.13 -1.29 -7.22
N LEU A 193 -10.23 -0.88 -6.32
CA LEU A 193 -8.87 -1.41 -6.20
C LEU A 193 -8.83 -2.94 -6.00
N SER A 194 -9.75 -3.50 -5.20
CA SER A 194 -9.79 -4.95 -4.98
C SER A 194 -10.12 -5.72 -6.27
N CYS A 195 -11.00 -5.17 -7.11
CA CYS A 195 -11.29 -5.72 -8.43
C CYS A 195 -10.08 -5.63 -9.37
N ILE A 196 -9.34 -4.51 -9.33
CA ILE A 196 -8.10 -4.35 -10.10
C ILE A 196 -7.08 -5.42 -9.68
N CYS A 197 -6.84 -5.59 -8.38
CA CYS A 197 -5.91 -6.60 -7.88
C CYS A 197 -6.32 -8.04 -8.28
N THR A 198 -7.62 -8.35 -8.27
CA THR A 198 -8.12 -9.65 -8.73
C THR A 198 -7.92 -9.82 -10.23
N ASN A 199 -8.25 -8.81 -11.03
CA ASN A 199 -8.07 -8.85 -12.47
C ASN A 199 -6.58 -8.95 -12.86
N LEU A 200 -5.67 -8.27 -12.14
CA LEU A 200 -4.23 -8.33 -12.39
C LEU A 200 -3.66 -9.74 -12.22
N LYS A 201 -4.17 -10.54 -11.28
CA LYS A 201 -3.78 -11.94 -11.13
C LYS A 201 -4.14 -12.75 -12.38
N GLU A 202 -5.32 -12.51 -12.92
CA GLU A 202 -5.77 -13.18 -14.14
C GLU A 202 -4.99 -12.68 -15.36
N VAL A 203 -4.71 -11.38 -15.46
CA VAL A 203 -3.81 -10.81 -16.49
C VAL A 203 -2.43 -11.47 -16.43
N ALA A 204 -1.83 -11.63 -15.24
CA ALA A 204 -0.56 -12.32 -15.09
C ALA A 204 -0.62 -13.75 -15.63
N ARG A 205 -1.67 -14.50 -15.26
CA ARG A 205 -1.88 -15.87 -15.73
C ARG A 205 -1.99 -15.93 -17.27
N LEU A 206 -2.78 -15.04 -17.88
CA LEU A 206 -2.96 -14.97 -19.33
C LEU A 206 -1.65 -14.62 -20.07
N CYS A 207 -0.79 -13.80 -19.44
CA CYS A 207 0.50 -13.43 -20.01
C CYS A 207 1.63 -14.44 -19.69
N GLY A 208 1.34 -15.56 -19.02
CA GLY A 208 2.37 -16.53 -18.59
C GLY A 208 3.38 -15.95 -17.63
N ILE A 209 2.93 -15.08 -16.69
CA ILE A 209 3.73 -14.47 -15.63
C ILE A 209 3.39 -15.18 -14.33
N GLU A 210 4.35 -15.90 -13.75
CA GLU A 210 4.13 -16.67 -12.50
C GLU A 210 4.01 -15.80 -11.25
N ARG A 211 4.46 -14.54 -11.33
CA ARG A 211 4.43 -13.60 -10.21
C ARG A 211 3.04 -13.00 -10.01
N ASN A 212 2.68 -12.78 -8.74
CA ASN A 212 1.47 -12.02 -8.43
C ASN A 212 1.71 -10.53 -8.73
N LEU A 213 0.94 -10.00 -9.67
CA LEU A 213 0.81 -8.57 -9.91
C LEU A 213 -0.22 -7.99 -8.93
N THR A 214 0.20 -7.05 -8.07
CA THR A 214 -0.71 -6.35 -7.13
C THR A 214 -0.18 -4.96 -6.83
#